data_ec6ecb62776378d998bb72ce1b605131
#
_entry.id   ec6ecb62776378d998bb72ce1b605131
#
_cell.length_a   1.000
_cell.length_b   1.000
_cell.length_c   1.000
_cell.angle_alpha   90.00
_cell.angle_beta   90.00
_cell.angle_gamma   90.00
#
_symmetry.space_group_name_H-M   'P 1'
#
loop_
_entity.id
_entity.type
_entity.pdbx_description
1 polymer ?
#
loop_
_entity_poly.entity_id
_entity_poly.type
_entity_poly.pdbx_seq_one_letter_code
_entity_poly.pdbx_strand_id
1 'polypeptide(L)'
;ALASWAERQALAQARPGRLSPLPGGQSAVSGAVTMDKLTEYKDASTYNNFYEFGTDKSDPAKYAGTLKTVPWAVEVDGLVRKPAKYALDDLLKLSAQEERIYRLRCVEGWSMVIPWVGYSMSKLVEKVEPLGSAKFVEFGTQADPKTMPGVGSAVLDWPY
;
A
#
# COMPACT_ATOMS: atom_id res chain seq x y z
N ALA A 1 -24.84 10.24 -7.91
CA ALA A 1 -23.95 11.38 -8.16
C ALA A 1 -22.58 11.03 -7.62
N LEU A 2 -21.53 11.20 -8.43
CA LEU A 2 -20.15 11.03 -7.96
C LEU A 2 -19.80 12.22 -7.06
N ALA A 3 -19.23 11.96 -5.90
CA ALA A 3 -18.70 13.00 -5.03
C ALA A 3 -17.69 13.85 -5.82
N SER A 4 -17.76 15.17 -5.67
CA SER A 4 -16.79 16.08 -6.26
C SER A 4 -15.38 15.81 -5.72
N TRP A 5 -14.34 16.24 -6.44
CA TRP A 5 -12.97 16.10 -5.96
C TRP A 5 -12.77 16.72 -4.56
N ALA A 6 -13.40 17.87 -4.28
CA ALA A 6 -13.35 18.50 -2.97
C ALA A 6 -14.02 17.67 -1.86
N GLU A 7 -15.15 17.03 -2.15
CA GLU A 7 -15.81 16.11 -1.21
C GLU A 7 -14.96 14.85 -0.94
N ARG A 8 -14.25 14.35 -1.95
CA ARG A 8 -13.33 13.21 -1.79
C ARG A 8 -12.11 13.60 -0.97
N GLN A 9 -11.57 14.79 -1.16
CA GLN A 9 -10.49 15.31 -0.30
C GLN A 9 -10.97 15.51 1.14
N ALA A 10 -12.18 16.02 1.34
CA ALA A 10 -12.76 16.16 2.67
C ALA A 10 -12.95 14.80 3.36
N LEU A 11 -13.39 13.77 2.62
CA LEU A 11 -13.47 12.40 3.12
C LEU A 11 -12.09 11.81 3.43
N ALA A 12 -11.07 12.11 2.62
CA ALA A 12 -9.69 11.70 2.88
C ALA A 12 -9.09 12.42 4.10
N GLN A 13 -9.50 13.67 4.35
CA GLN A 13 -9.08 14.46 5.52
C GLN A 13 -9.79 14.04 6.81
N ALA A 14 -11.02 13.50 6.70
CA ALA A 14 -11.81 13.06 7.85
C ALA A 14 -11.38 11.69 8.43
N ARG A 15 -10.19 11.17 8.07
CA ARG A 15 -9.69 9.90 8.58
C ARG A 15 -9.48 9.96 10.09
N PRO A 16 -10.13 9.11 10.89
CA PRO A 16 -9.76 8.95 12.28
C PRO A 16 -8.39 8.27 12.33
N GLY A 17 -7.34 9.03 12.58
CA GLY A 17 -5.99 8.50 12.68
C GLY A 17 -4.91 9.58 12.65
N ARG A 18 -3.74 9.24 13.17
CA ARG A 18 -2.61 10.15 13.42
C ARG A 18 -1.80 10.55 12.17
N LEU A 19 -2.21 10.10 10.97
CA LEU A 19 -1.48 10.41 9.74
C LEU A 19 -2.12 11.61 9.05
N SER A 20 -1.31 12.63 8.77
CA SER A 20 -1.71 13.71 7.86
C SER A 20 -2.07 13.14 6.49
N PRO A 21 -3.12 13.65 5.83
CA PRO A 21 -3.41 13.23 4.46
C PRO A 21 -2.19 13.54 3.57
N LEU A 22 -1.81 12.57 2.73
CA LEU A 22 -0.78 12.82 1.72
C LEU A 22 -1.34 13.79 0.68
N PRO A 23 -0.59 14.85 0.33
CA PRO A 23 -1.00 15.74 -0.74
C PRO A 23 -0.95 14.96 -2.07
N GLY A 24 -2.08 14.83 -2.73
CA GLY A 24 -2.16 14.18 -4.04
C GLY A 24 -3.14 14.93 -4.94
N GLY A 25 -2.72 15.25 -6.16
CA GLY A 25 -3.60 15.69 -7.22
C GLY A 25 -4.28 14.49 -7.90
N GLN A 26 -5.38 14.73 -8.59
CA GLN A 26 -6.00 13.68 -9.41
C GLN A 26 -5.04 13.26 -10.53
N SER A 27 -4.88 11.96 -10.76
CA SER A 27 -4.04 11.44 -11.85
C SER A 27 -4.60 11.83 -13.22
N ALA A 28 -3.72 12.28 -14.09
CA ALA A 28 -4.05 12.56 -15.50
C ALA A 28 -3.94 11.30 -16.40
N VAL A 29 -3.54 10.17 -15.84
CA VAL A 29 -3.38 8.92 -16.59
C VAL A 29 -4.75 8.38 -17.02
N SER A 30 -4.89 8.04 -18.30
CA SER A 30 -6.13 7.44 -18.82
C SER A 30 -6.47 6.15 -18.04
N GLY A 31 -7.72 6.00 -17.62
CA GLY A 31 -8.18 4.86 -16.83
C GLY A 31 -7.80 4.90 -15.34
N ALA A 32 -7.14 5.97 -14.88
CA ALA A 32 -6.79 6.11 -13.47
C ALA A 32 -7.99 6.32 -12.53
N VAL A 33 -9.17 6.60 -13.08
CA VAL A 33 -10.39 6.82 -12.31
C VAL A 33 -11.52 5.97 -12.89
N THR A 34 -12.04 5.04 -12.08
CA THR A 34 -13.25 4.30 -12.41
C THR A 34 -14.51 5.09 -12.04
N MET A 35 -15.62 4.78 -12.74
CA MET A 35 -16.96 5.28 -12.43
C MET A 35 -17.67 4.43 -11.35
N ASP A 36 -17.08 3.37 -10.88
CA ASP A 36 -17.62 2.50 -9.85
C ASP A 36 -17.84 3.26 -8.53
N LYS A 37 -18.87 2.84 -7.78
CA LYS A 37 -19.11 3.37 -6.43
C LYS A 37 -17.90 3.07 -5.51
N LEU A 38 -17.45 4.07 -4.79
CA LEU A 38 -16.40 3.88 -3.77
C LEU A 38 -16.88 2.94 -2.65
N THR A 39 -15.98 2.10 -2.19
CA THR A 39 -16.18 1.31 -0.97
C THR A 39 -16.23 2.25 0.23
N GLU A 40 -17.14 1.96 1.16
CA GLU A 40 -17.25 2.73 2.42
C GLU A 40 -15.90 2.74 3.16
N TYR A 41 -15.53 3.89 3.70
CA TYR A 41 -14.21 4.05 4.36
C TYR A 41 -14.00 3.02 5.49
N LYS A 42 -15.05 2.73 6.27
CA LYS A 42 -14.98 1.72 7.33
C LYS A 42 -14.53 0.38 6.78
N ASP A 43 -15.15 -0.10 5.70
CA ASP A 43 -14.84 -1.39 5.12
C ASP A 43 -13.43 -1.38 4.49
N ALA A 44 -13.10 -0.32 3.74
CA ALA A 44 -11.79 -0.18 3.11
C ALA A 44 -10.63 -0.12 4.13
N SER A 45 -10.87 0.37 5.34
CA SER A 45 -9.84 0.56 6.37
C SER A 45 -9.77 -0.55 7.44
N THR A 46 -10.79 -1.41 7.53
CA THR A 46 -10.88 -2.42 8.60
C THR A 46 -11.02 -3.84 8.10
N TYR A 47 -11.23 -4.06 6.80
CA TYR A 47 -11.41 -5.38 6.23
C TYR A 47 -10.21 -5.73 5.32
N ASN A 48 -9.46 -6.77 5.70
CA ASN A 48 -8.27 -7.19 4.93
C ASN A 48 -7.84 -8.64 5.25
N ASN A 49 -6.81 -9.12 4.55
CA ASN A 49 -6.28 -10.48 4.65
C ASN A 49 -4.82 -10.48 5.13
N PHE A 50 -4.47 -9.72 6.13
CA PHE A 50 -3.12 -9.72 6.68
C PHE A 50 -3.03 -10.76 7.81
N TYR A 51 -2.89 -12.03 7.42
CA TYR A 51 -2.95 -13.18 8.34
C TYR A 51 -1.87 -13.19 9.42
N GLU A 52 -0.79 -12.44 9.22
CA GLU A 52 0.23 -12.20 10.22
C GLU A 52 -0.31 -11.52 11.49
N PHE A 53 -1.50 -10.91 11.40
CA PHE A 53 -2.21 -10.32 12.54
C PHE A 53 -3.51 -11.01 12.90
N GLY A 54 -3.82 -12.16 12.30
CA GLY A 54 -4.98 -12.95 12.60
C GLY A 54 -5.77 -13.40 11.38
N THR A 55 -6.61 -14.39 11.53
CA THR A 55 -7.33 -15.04 10.44
C THR A 55 -8.69 -14.41 10.12
N ASP A 56 -9.28 -13.65 11.06
CA ASP A 56 -10.48 -12.86 10.79
C ASP A 56 -10.15 -11.59 10.02
N LYS A 57 -11.02 -11.21 9.08
CA LYS A 57 -10.81 -10.04 8.21
C LYS A 57 -10.71 -8.71 8.97
N SER A 58 -11.19 -8.65 10.18
CA SER A 58 -11.10 -7.47 11.05
C SER A 58 -9.90 -7.50 12.01
N ASP A 59 -9.20 -8.62 12.13
CA ASP A 59 -8.09 -8.78 13.08
C ASP A 59 -6.92 -7.84 12.82
N PRO A 60 -6.45 -7.65 11.56
CA PRO A 60 -5.36 -6.71 11.32
C PRO A 60 -5.68 -5.28 11.75
N ALA A 61 -6.91 -4.82 11.59
CA ALA A 61 -7.33 -3.50 12.05
C ALA A 61 -7.25 -3.36 13.58
N LYS A 62 -7.44 -4.46 14.33
CA LYS A 62 -7.35 -4.48 15.80
C LYS A 62 -5.91 -4.62 16.30
N TYR A 63 -5.11 -5.46 15.65
CA TYR A 63 -3.84 -5.96 16.21
C TYR A 63 -2.57 -5.43 15.52
N ALA A 64 -2.66 -4.85 14.33
CA ALA A 64 -1.49 -4.32 13.61
C ALA A 64 -0.76 -3.16 14.32
N GLY A 65 -1.31 -2.63 15.40
CA GLY A 65 -0.65 -1.58 16.20
C GLY A 65 0.68 -2.00 16.84
N THR A 66 0.98 -3.30 16.89
CA THR A 66 2.28 -3.83 17.35
C THR A 66 3.38 -3.66 16.31
N LEU A 67 3.04 -3.51 15.02
CA LEU A 67 4.00 -3.26 13.97
C LEU A 67 4.56 -1.84 14.06
N LYS A 68 5.87 -1.72 14.16
CA LYS A 68 6.56 -0.44 14.15
C LYS A 68 6.78 -0.01 12.70
N THR A 69 6.08 1.01 12.27
CA THR A 69 6.16 1.55 10.90
C THR A 69 7.10 2.76 10.77
N VAL A 70 7.63 3.27 11.89
CA VAL A 70 8.57 4.39 11.92
C VAL A 70 9.66 4.10 12.96
N PRO A 71 10.97 4.18 12.59
CA PRO A 71 11.48 4.40 11.23
C PRO A 71 11.25 3.18 10.31
N TRP A 72 11.04 3.43 9.01
CA TRP A 72 10.92 2.38 7.99
C TRP A 72 11.83 2.67 6.82
N ALA A 73 12.41 1.62 6.23
CA ALA A 73 13.22 1.73 5.04
C ALA A 73 12.99 0.54 4.11
N VAL A 74 13.09 0.80 2.82
CA VAL A 74 13.03 -0.21 1.75
C VAL A 74 14.43 -0.39 1.18
N GLU A 75 14.92 -1.61 1.17
CA GLU A 75 16.19 -1.97 0.55
C GLU A 75 15.92 -2.46 -0.88
N VAL A 76 16.67 -1.93 -1.83
CA VAL A 76 16.62 -2.32 -3.23
C VAL A 76 18.00 -2.80 -3.65
N ASP A 77 18.09 -4.04 -4.09
CA ASP A 77 19.33 -4.69 -4.50
C ASP A 77 19.15 -5.58 -5.73
N GLY A 78 20.09 -6.48 -5.97
CA GLY A 78 20.09 -7.41 -7.09
C GLY A 78 20.59 -6.79 -8.40
N LEU A 79 19.87 -7.03 -9.49
CA LEU A 79 20.30 -6.65 -10.85
C LEU A 79 19.98 -5.16 -11.14
N VAL A 80 20.52 -4.28 -10.33
CA VAL A 80 20.40 -2.81 -10.46
C VAL A 80 21.78 -2.13 -10.44
N ARG A 81 21.91 -0.98 -11.09
CA ARG A 81 23.16 -0.19 -11.08
C ARG A 81 23.34 0.60 -9.79
N LYS A 82 22.22 0.97 -9.14
CA LYS A 82 22.19 1.82 -7.94
C LYS A 82 21.46 1.13 -6.80
N PRO A 83 22.02 0.05 -6.25
CA PRO A 83 21.46 -0.55 -5.05
C PRO A 83 21.50 0.46 -3.90
N ALA A 84 20.42 0.54 -3.13
CA ALA A 84 20.34 1.48 -2.01
C ALA A 84 19.26 1.09 -1.01
N LYS A 85 19.40 1.63 0.20
CA LYS A 85 18.38 1.60 1.23
C LYS A 85 17.71 2.96 1.32
N TYR A 86 16.43 3.01 1.01
CA TYR A 86 15.63 4.22 0.99
C TYR A 86 14.82 4.36 2.27
N ALA A 87 15.00 5.46 3.00
CA ALA A 87 14.09 5.80 4.08
C ALA A 87 12.69 6.13 3.53
N LEU A 88 11.66 5.97 4.35
CA LEU A 88 10.29 6.26 3.93
C LEU A 88 10.14 7.69 3.39
N ASP A 89 10.76 8.66 4.03
CA ASP A 89 10.73 10.07 3.60
C ASP A 89 11.35 10.30 2.23
N ASP A 90 12.40 9.54 1.88
CA ASP A 90 13.04 9.61 0.56
C ASP A 90 12.11 9.05 -0.52
N LEU A 91 11.41 7.95 -0.20
CA LEU A 91 10.40 7.38 -1.10
C LEU A 91 9.23 8.33 -1.29
N LEU A 92 8.72 8.95 -0.24
CA LEU A 92 7.60 9.89 -0.34
C LEU A 92 7.93 11.14 -1.17
N LYS A 93 9.21 11.52 -1.25
CA LYS A 93 9.70 12.68 -2.04
C LYS A 93 10.14 12.31 -3.45
N LEU A 94 10.20 11.03 -3.79
CA LEU A 94 10.74 10.58 -5.08
C LEU A 94 9.96 11.09 -6.28
N SER A 95 8.65 11.24 -6.15
CA SER A 95 7.77 11.80 -7.18
C SER A 95 6.56 12.47 -6.55
N ALA A 96 5.92 13.36 -7.30
CA ALA A 96 4.64 13.93 -6.89
C ALA A 96 3.60 12.81 -6.70
N GLN A 97 2.87 12.93 -5.60
CA GLN A 97 1.77 12.00 -5.30
C GLN A 97 0.56 12.32 -6.18
N GLU A 98 -0.15 11.30 -6.63
CA GLU A 98 -1.39 11.43 -7.40
C GLU A 98 -2.46 10.49 -6.84
N GLU A 99 -3.73 10.88 -6.96
CA GLU A 99 -4.86 10.04 -6.62
C GLU A 99 -5.30 9.22 -7.84
N ARG A 100 -5.45 7.91 -7.64
CA ARG A 100 -6.04 6.98 -8.60
C ARG A 100 -7.19 6.23 -7.94
N ILE A 101 -8.28 6.05 -8.66
CA ILE A 101 -9.46 5.37 -8.16
C ILE A 101 -9.75 4.17 -9.04
N TYR A 102 -9.45 2.98 -8.56
CA TYR A 102 -9.76 1.74 -9.28
C TYR A 102 -10.05 0.59 -8.32
N ARG A 103 -10.60 -0.47 -8.88
CA ARG A 103 -11.01 -1.66 -8.15
C ARG A 103 -9.81 -2.55 -7.84
N LEU A 104 -9.58 -2.79 -6.55
CA LEU A 104 -8.76 -3.90 -6.07
C LEU A 104 -9.63 -5.16 -6.03
N ARG A 105 -9.14 -6.25 -6.61
CA ARG A 105 -9.74 -7.58 -6.49
C ARG A 105 -8.85 -8.47 -5.64
N CYS A 106 -9.43 -9.08 -4.62
CA CYS A 106 -8.74 -10.05 -3.79
C CYS A 106 -8.90 -11.46 -4.35
N VAL A 107 -7.89 -12.31 -4.17
CA VAL A 107 -7.95 -13.74 -4.51
C VAL A 107 -9.08 -14.45 -3.76
N GLU A 108 -9.48 -13.97 -2.59
CA GLU A 108 -10.60 -14.50 -1.81
C GLU A 108 -12.00 -14.14 -2.35
N GLY A 109 -12.10 -13.56 -3.53
CA GLY A 109 -13.38 -13.33 -4.21
C GLY A 109 -14.10 -12.05 -3.84
N TRP A 110 -13.55 -11.19 -2.98
CA TRP A 110 -14.09 -9.86 -2.70
C TRP A 110 -13.31 -8.75 -3.42
N SER A 111 -13.88 -7.57 -3.50
CA SER A 111 -13.24 -6.41 -4.12
C SER A 111 -13.62 -5.12 -3.44
N MET A 112 -12.75 -4.12 -3.58
CA MET A 112 -12.98 -2.77 -3.09
C MET A 112 -12.62 -1.75 -4.16
N VAL A 113 -13.32 -0.61 -4.19
CA VAL A 113 -12.97 0.55 -5.00
C VAL A 113 -12.40 1.61 -4.07
N ILE A 114 -11.11 1.86 -4.19
CA ILE A 114 -10.35 2.68 -3.23
C ILE A 114 -9.70 3.85 -3.96
N PRO A 115 -9.78 5.07 -3.40
CA PRO A 115 -8.98 6.21 -3.85
C PRO A 115 -7.54 6.06 -3.31
N TRP A 116 -6.68 5.47 -4.10
CA TRP A 116 -5.27 5.29 -3.79
C TRP A 116 -4.50 6.59 -3.98
N VAL A 117 -3.62 6.92 -3.05
CA VAL A 117 -2.66 8.02 -3.20
C VAL A 117 -1.25 7.46 -3.25
N GLY A 118 -0.51 7.83 -4.28
CA GLY A 118 0.85 7.33 -4.51
C GLY A 118 1.40 7.80 -5.85
N TYR A 119 2.41 7.12 -6.32
CA TYR A 119 3.01 7.32 -7.65
C TYR A 119 3.35 5.98 -8.30
N SER A 120 3.61 5.99 -9.60
CA SER A 120 3.95 4.77 -10.34
C SER A 120 5.24 4.14 -9.82
N MET A 121 5.24 2.81 -9.64
CA MET A 121 6.42 1.99 -9.34
C MET A 121 7.58 2.25 -10.31
N SER A 122 7.29 2.65 -11.56
CA SER A 122 8.31 3.01 -12.56
C SER A 122 9.28 4.07 -12.05
N LYS A 123 8.85 4.98 -11.17
CA LYS A 123 9.72 6.03 -10.62
C LYS A 123 10.84 5.48 -9.74
N LEU A 124 10.54 4.45 -8.96
CA LEU A 124 11.56 3.75 -8.19
C LEU A 124 12.45 2.89 -9.10
N VAL A 125 11.86 2.20 -10.07
CA VAL A 125 12.61 1.39 -11.05
C VAL A 125 13.57 2.27 -11.85
N GLU A 126 13.14 3.42 -12.36
CA GLU A 126 13.98 4.42 -13.03
C GLU A 126 15.15 4.88 -12.13
N LYS A 127 14.88 5.10 -10.85
CA LYS A 127 15.86 5.58 -9.86
C LYS A 127 16.99 4.58 -9.62
N VAL A 128 16.69 3.29 -9.58
CA VAL A 128 17.65 2.23 -9.26
C VAL A 128 18.39 1.70 -10.51
N GLU A 129 17.97 2.09 -11.70
CA GLU A 129 18.59 1.73 -12.98
C GLU A 129 18.80 0.21 -13.14
N PRO A 130 17.74 -0.56 -13.40
CA PRO A 130 17.88 -2.01 -13.58
C PRO A 130 18.80 -2.35 -14.74
N LEU A 131 19.57 -3.42 -14.59
CA LEU A 131 20.41 -3.96 -15.64
C LEU A 131 19.55 -4.59 -16.75
N GLY A 132 20.04 -4.64 -17.97
CA GLY A 132 19.33 -5.24 -19.11
C GLY A 132 18.97 -6.74 -18.92
N SER A 133 19.63 -7.42 -17.99
CA SER A 133 19.34 -8.82 -17.60
C SER A 133 18.20 -8.94 -16.57
N ALA A 134 17.81 -7.85 -15.91
CA ALA A 134 16.69 -7.88 -14.96
C ALA A 134 15.36 -8.12 -15.71
N LYS A 135 14.59 -9.12 -15.29
CA LYS A 135 13.33 -9.52 -15.91
C LYS A 135 12.15 -9.43 -14.95
N PHE A 136 12.41 -9.49 -13.67
CA PHE A 136 11.39 -9.58 -12.63
C PHE A 136 11.73 -8.62 -11.48
N VAL A 137 10.72 -8.26 -10.71
CA VAL A 137 10.86 -7.61 -9.40
C VAL A 137 10.37 -8.61 -8.37
N GLU A 138 11.24 -8.94 -7.43
CA GLU A 138 10.90 -9.73 -6.25
C GLU A 138 10.60 -8.79 -5.09
N PHE A 139 9.54 -9.08 -4.33
CA PHE A 139 9.16 -8.31 -3.15
C PHE A 139 9.36 -9.19 -1.92
N GLY A 140 10.34 -8.82 -1.09
CA GLY A 140 10.49 -9.35 0.26
C GLY A 140 9.72 -8.50 1.25
N THR A 141 8.99 -9.11 2.17
CA THR A 141 8.28 -8.42 3.24
C THR A 141 8.85 -8.76 4.61
N GLN A 142 8.59 -7.90 5.59
CA GLN A 142 8.98 -8.18 6.97
C GLN A 142 8.16 -9.34 7.53
N ALA A 143 8.84 -10.29 8.17
CA ALA A 143 8.26 -11.38 8.92
C ALA A 143 8.91 -11.41 10.31
N ASP A 144 8.31 -10.76 11.29
CA ASP A 144 8.81 -10.70 12.66
C ASP A 144 7.76 -11.23 13.64
N PRO A 145 7.93 -12.45 14.19
CA PRO A 145 6.96 -13.05 15.10
C PRO A 145 6.78 -12.27 16.42
N LYS A 146 7.66 -11.36 16.76
CA LYS A 146 7.52 -10.51 17.97
C LYS A 146 6.48 -9.40 17.77
N THR A 147 6.35 -8.89 16.55
CA THR A 147 5.44 -7.79 16.20
C THR A 147 4.28 -8.25 15.32
N MET A 148 4.40 -9.43 14.72
CA MET A 148 3.44 -10.03 13.80
C MET A 148 3.10 -11.45 14.29
N PRO A 149 2.17 -11.61 15.24
CA PRO A 149 1.95 -12.87 15.97
C PRO A 149 1.47 -14.03 15.09
N GLY A 150 0.91 -13.77 13.91
CA GLY A 150 0.51 -14.80 12.95
C GLY A 150 1.70 -15.44 12.22
N VAL A 151 2.88 -14.80 12.22
CA VAL A 151 4.10 -15.38 11.66
C VAL A 151 4.53 -16.57 12.51
N GLY A 152 4.66 -17.74 11.89
CA GLY A 152 4.98 -18.99 12.61
C GLY A 152 3.76 -19.64 13.27
N SER A 153 2.54 -19.15 13.03
CA SER A 153 1.33 -19.87 13.42
C SER A 153 1.16 -21.14 12.58
N ALA A 154 0.49 -22.15 13.14
CA ALA A 154 0.21 -23.41 12.43
C ALA A 154 -0.86 -23.30 11.33
N VAL A 155 -1.37 -22.09 11.07
CA VAL A 155 -2.44 -21.85 10.08
C VAL A 155 -1.88 -21.83 8.65
N LEU A 156 -0.68 -21.26 8.48
CA LEU A 156 0.02 -21.22 7.19
C LEU A 156 1.49 -21.52 7.44
N ASP A 157 2.07 -22.40 6.61
CA ASP A 157 3.51 -22.63 6.63
C ASP A 157 4.23 -21.42 6.04
N TRP A 158 5.19 -20.88 6.77
CA TRP A 158 5.99 -19.75 6.30
C TRP A 158 7.28 -20.25 5.63
N PRO A 159 7.71 -19.67 4.50
CA PRO A 159 7.03 -18.66 3.65
C PRO A 159 5.91 -19.27 2.80
N TYR A 160 4.80 -18.55 2.59
CA TYR A 160 3.64 -18.96 1.79
C TYR A 160 3.30 -17.96 0.68
#